data_3dbc5983835c7dcb5d3bc078127bfb8a
#
_entry.id   3dbc5983835c7dcb5d3bc078127bfb8a
#
_cell.length_a   1.000
_cell.length_b   1.000
_cell.length_c   1.000
_cell.angle_alpha   90.00
_cell.angle_beta   90.00
_cell.angle_gamma   90.00
#
_symmetry.space_group_name_H-M   'P 1'
#
loop_
_entity.id
_entity.type
_entity.pdbx_description
1 polymer ?
#
loop_
_entity_poly.entity_id
_entity_poly.type
_entity_poly.pdbx_seq_one_letter_code
_entity_poly.pdbx_strand_id
1 'polypeptide(L)'
;MISANDVKKLRERTGAGMMECKRALEQAEGNMDRAVDILRERGLAAAAKKAGRAATEGLIESYIHLQGRIGVLLEINCETDFVANTSDFRVLAHDVAMHIAAARPRFVRTDEVPEAELDHERQVLTAQARNEGKPAAIVDKMVEGRLKKFYQEVCLLQQPFVKNPDITIDQLLKEHIARLGPQCHAGIAPKPLEHWQVDGRYRQWS
;
A
#
# COMPACT_ATOMS: atom_id res chain seq x y z
N MET A 1 12.10 -10.27 33.85
CA MET A 1 11.16 -9.18 34.27
C MET A 1 11.30 -8.07 33.23
N ILE A 2 10.22 -7.69 32.56
CA ILE A 2 10.27 -6.69 31.48
C ILE A 2 10.41 -5.30 32.12
N SER A 3 11.41 -4.55 31.69
CA SER A 3 11.64 -3.21 32.23
C SER A 3 10.78 -2.15 31.51
N ALA A 4 10.46 -1.06 32.18
CA ALA A 4 9.78 0.07 31.57
C ALA A 4 10.60 0.68 30.40
N ASN A 5 11.94 0.55 30.47
CA ASN A 5 12.85 1.00 29.43
C ASN A 5 12.72 0.16 28.15
N ASP A 6 12.53 -1.16 28.27
CA ASP A 6 12.33 -2.04 27.11
C ASP A 6 11.01 -1.73 26.42
N VAL A 7 9.95 -1.47 27.20
CA VAL A 7 8.66 -1.04 26.68
C VAL A 7 8.77 0.29 25.92
N LYS A 8 9.54 1.25 26.47
CA LYS A 8 9.80 2.53 25.85
C LYS A 8 10.56 2.36 24.52
N LYS A 9 11.64 1.59 24.52
CA LYS A 9 12.43 1.29 23.31
C LYS A 9 11.59 0.61 22.22
N LEU A 10 10.75 -0.36 22.60
CA LEU A 10 9.87 -1.03 21.64
C LEU A 10 8.85 -0.07 21.06
N ARG A 11 8.28 0.82 21.88
CA ARG A 11 7.38 1.87 21.41
C ARG A 11 8.05 2.84 20.45
N GLU A 12 9.25 3.31 20.76
CA GLU A 12 10.03 4.20 19.87
C GLU A 12 10.32 3.54 18.52
N ARG A 13 10.56 2.22 18.52
CA ARG A 13 10.85 1.44 17.31
C ARG A 13 9.60 1.12 16.48
N THR A 14 8.46 0.91 17.11
CA THR A 14 7.25 0.39 16.44
C THR A 14 6.11 1.41 16.33
N GLY A 15 6.11 2.47 17.15
CA GLY A 15 4.99 3.41 17.27
C GLY A 15 3.75 2.85 17.97
N ALA A 16 3.74 1.59 18.39
CA ALA A 16 2.60 0.93 19.03
C ALA A 16 2.29 1.51 20.43
N GLY A 17 1.08 1.29 20.92
CA GLY A 17 0.65 1.75 22.25
C GLY A 17 1.48 1.11 23.38
N MET A 18 1.73 1.85 24.48
CA MET A 18 2.53 1.36 25.63
C MET A 18 2.09 0.00 26.15
N MET A 19 0.76 -0.20 26.28
CA MET A 19 0.20 -1.45 26.80
C MET A 19 0.33 -2.60 25.78
N GLU A 20 0.31 -2.31 24.50
CA GLU A 20 0.52 -3.29 23.43
C GLU A 20 1.99 -3.72 23.39
N CYS A 21 2.91 -2.76 23.49
CA CYS A 21 4.35 -3.04 23.60
C CYS A 21 4.65 -3.92 24.82
N LYS A 22 4.06 -3.61 25.98
CA LYS A 22 4.23 -4.43 27.18
C LYS A 22 3.75 -5.86 26.97
N ARG A 23 2.54 -6.05 26.45
CA ARG A 23 1.96 -7.37 26.16
C ARG A 23 2.78 -8.14 25.12
N ALA A 24 3.29 -7.45 24.10
CA ALA A 24 4.12 -8.08 23.09
C ALA A 24 5.46 -8.56 23.68
N LEU A 25 6.10 -7.75 24.52
CA LEU A 25 7.33 -8.16 25.23
C LEU A 25 7.06 -9.30 26.21
N GLU A 26 5.94 -9.31 26.91
CA GLU A 26 5.54 -10.42 27.77
C GLU A 26 5.40 -11.71 26.98
N GLN A 27 4.70 -11.67 25.83
CA GLN A 27 4.53 -12.82 24.94
C GLN A 27 5.83 -13.25 24.26
N ALA A 28 6.74 -12.31 24.01
CA ALA A 28 8.05 -12.56 23.42
C ALA A 28 9.11 -12.93 24.47
N GLU A 29 8.73 -13.10 25.76
CA GLU A 29 9.65 -13.42 26.86
C GLU A 29 10.84 -12.44 26.97
N GLY A 30 10.59 -11.17 26.63
CA GLY A 30 11.59 -10.11 26.63
C GLY A 30 12.43 -9.99 25.35
N ASN A 31 12.21 -10.84 24.35
CA ASN A 31 12.91 -10.74 23.07
C ASN A 31 12.32 -9.59 22.24
N MET A 32 13.16 -8.57 21.97
CA MET A 32 12.76 -7.34 21.32
C MET A 32 12.29 -7.56 19.87
N ASP A 33 13.03 -8.37 19.10
CA ASP A 33 12.73 -8.60 17.68
C ASP A 33 11.47 -9.43 17.52
N ARG A 34 11.30 -10.47 18.34
CA ARG A 34 10.06 -11.24 18.37
C ARG A 34 8.85 -10.41 18.81
N ALA A 35 9.04 -9.45 19.71
CA ALA A 35 7.98 -8.51 20.09
C ALA A 35 7.58 -7.57 18.95
N VAL A 36 8.54 -7.13 18.12
CA VAL A 36 8.26 -6.37 16.88
C VAL A 36 7.42 -7.19 15.93
N ASP A 37 7.78 -8.46 15.69
CA ASP A 37 7.02 -9.34 14.79
C ASP A 37 5.59 -9.57 15.28
N ILE A 38 5.42 -9.83 16.59
CA ILE A 38 4.07 -9.95 17.20
C ILE A 38 3.24 -8.69 17.02
N LEU A 39 3.84 -7.50 17.20
CA LEU A 39 3.13 -6.23 16.99
C LEU A 39 2.76 -6.04 15.52
N ARG A 40 3.66 -6.40 14.61
CA ARG A 40 3.41 -6.34 13.16
C ARG A 40 2.26 -7.24 12.75
N GLU A 41 2.26 -8.50 13.18
CA GLU A 41 1.18 -9.45 12.89
C GLU A 41 -0.17 -8.97 13.44
N ARG A 42 -0.21 -8.49 14.68
CA ARG A 42 -1.43 -7.93 15.29
C ARG A 42 -1.92 -6.68 14.57
N GLY A 43 -1.01 -5.81 14.18
CA GLY A 43 -1.32 -4.62 13.42
C GLY A 43 -1.93 -4.93 12.07
N LEU A 44 -1.36 -5.89 11.32
CA LEU A 44 -1.90 -6.36 10.05
C LEU A 44 -3.29 -6.99 10.21
N ALA A 45 -3.51 -7.81 11.24
CA ALA A 45 -4.82 -8.39 11.53
C ALA A 45 -5.87 -7.34 11.91
N ALA A 46 -5.48 -6.30 12.65
CA ALA A 46 -6.35 -5.18 12.99
C ALA A 46 -6.68 -4.32 11.77
N ALA A 47 -5.70 -4.06 10.89
CA ALA A 47 -5.90 -3.34 9.64
C ALA A 47 -6.87 -4.09 8.70
N ALA A 48 -6.72 -5.40 8.58
CA ALA A 48 -7.61 -6.23 7.75
C ALA A 48 -9.07 -6.18 8.23
N LYS A 49 -9.30 -6.16 9.55
CA LYS A 49 -10.67 -6.04 10.12
C LYS A 49 -11.31 -4.67 9.86
N LYS A 50 -10.52 -3.66 9.54
CA LYS A 50 -10.97 -2.29 9.33
C LYS A 50 -11.11 -1.92 7.85
N ALA A 51 -10.60 -2.73 6.95
CA ALA A 51 -10.56 -2.47 5.51
C ALA A 51 -11.93 -2.22 4.83
N GLY A 52 -13.06 -2.36 5.54
CA GLY A 52 -14.40 -2.09 5.01
C GLY A 52 -15.08 -0.87 5.63
N ARG A 53 -14.40 -0.06 6.46
CA ARG A 53 -15.00 1.10 7.10
C ARG A 53 -14.96 2.32 6.19
N ALA A 54 -15.98 3.18 6.29
CA ALA A 54 -16.02 4.43 5.55
C ALA A 54 -14.89 5.37 6.01
N ALA A 55 -14.09 5.84 5.08
CA ALA A 55 -13.07 6.85 5.28
C ALA A 55 -13.58 8.15 4.65
N THR A 56 -14.12 9.05 5.48
CA THR A 56 -14.75 10.29 5.06
C THR A 56 -13.86 11.51 5.19
N GLU A 57 -12.80 11.38 5.96
CA GLU A 57 -11.76 12.39 6.18
C GLU A 57 -10.51 12.04 5.38
N GLY A 58 -9.54 12.94 5.34
CA GLY A 58 -8.30 12.68 4.62
C GLY A 58 -7.56 13.97 4.25
N LEU A 59 -6.68 13.85 3.28
CA LEU A 59 -6.00 15.01 2.72
C LEU A 59 -5.75 14.83 1.21
N ILE A 60 -5.58 15.96 0.53
CA ILE A 60 -5.10 16.01 -0.84
C ILE A 60 -3.60 16.39 -0.79
N GLU A 61 -2.76 15.52 -1.32
CA GLU A 61 -1.32 15.74 -1.46
C GLU A 61 -0.98 16.07 -2.91
N SER A 62 -0.13 17.08 -3.11
CA SER A 62 0.41 17.40 -4.41
C SER A 62 1.92 17.12 -4.46
N TYR A 63 2.35 16.37 -5.47
CA TYR A 63 3.76 16.09 -5.70
C TYR A 63 4.19 16.61 -7.07
N ILE A 64 5.14 17.53 -7.07
CA ILE A 64 5.70 18.11 -8.29
C ILE A 64 7.15 17.65 -8.44
N HIS A 65 7.47 17.06 -9.57
CA HIS A 65 8.80 16.53 -9.86
C HIS A 65 9.42 17.16 -11.11
N LEU A 66 10.75 17.09 -11.21
CA LEU A 66 11.52 17.56 -12.37
C LEU A 66 11.16 19.01 -12.80
N GLN A 67 11.17 19.94 -11.84
CA GLN A 67 10.91 21.37 -12.12
C GLN A 67 9.55 21.61 -12.80
N GLY A 68 8.51 20.89 -12.39
CA GLY A 68 7.16 21.06 -12.91
C GLY A 68 6.77 20.16 -14.09
N ARG A 69 7.65 19.24 -14.51
CA ARG A 69 7.36 18.36 -15.66
C ARG A 69 6.44 17.19 -15.34
N ILE A 70 6.40 16.76 -14.07
CA ILE A 70 5.52 15.71 -13.59
C ILE A 70 4.77 16.25 -12.39
N GLY A 71 3.44 16.16 -12.42
CA GLY A 71 2.58 16.52 -11.31
C GLY A 71 1.67 15.35 -10.95
N VAL A 72 1.52 15.09 -9.65
CA VAL A 72 0.57 14.14 -9.10
C VAL A 72 -0.29 14.87 -8.10
N LEU A 73 -1.59 14.64 -8.19
CA LEU A 73 -2.56 15.03 -7.18
C LEU A 73 -3.15 13.75 -6.61
N LEU A 74 -2.95 13.51 -5.32
CA LEU A 74 -3.38 12.32 -4.62
C LEU A 74 -4.39 12.67 -3.55
N GLU A 75 -5.56 12.07 -3.59
CA GLU A 75 -6.47 12.02 -2.44
C GLU A 75 -6.21 10.74 -1.66
N ILE A 76 -5.93 10.88 -0.36
CA ILE A 76 -5.75 9.75 0.55
C ILE A 76 -6.66 9.95 1.75
N ASN A 77 -7.53 8.98 1.99
CA ASN A 77 -8.60 9.08 2.98
C ASN A 77 -8.29 8.27 4.24
N CYS A 78 -8.83 8.73 5.37
CA CYS A 78 -8.79 8.08 6.67
C CYS A 78 -10.12 8.25 7.41
N GLU A 79 -10.28 7.60 8.57
CA GLU A 79 -11.55 7.67 9.31
C GLU A 79 -11.75 9.00 10.06
N THR A 80 -10.67 9.69 10.44
CA THR A 80 -10.77 10.90 11.26
C THR A 80 -9.79 11.99 10.82
N ASP A 81 -10.17 13.24 11.02
CA ASP A 81 -9.35 14.43 10.81
C ASP A 81 -8.09 14.44 11.69
N PHE A 82 -8.16 13.87 12.90
CA PHE A 82 -7.00 13.72 13.79
C PHE A 82 -5.88 12.92 13.12
N VAL A 83 -6.21 11.85 12.39
CA VAL A 83 -5.25 11.05 11.61
C VAL A 83 -4.71 11.86 10.46
N ALA A 84 -5.58 12.50 9.68
CA ALA A 84 -5.20 13.30 8.51
C ALA A 84 -4.20 14.42 8.88
N ASN A 85 -4.29 14.95 10.08
CA ASN A 85 -3.42 16.03 10.58
C ASN A 85 -2.10 15.55 11.17
N THR A 86 -1.86 14.23 11.30
CA THR A 86 -0.59 13.73 11.84
C THR A 86 0.55 13.89 10.81
N SER A 87 1.77 14.11 11.32
CA SER A 87 2.98 14.13 10.49
C SER A 87 3.19 12.82 9.72
N ASP A 88 2.92 11.69 10.37
CA ASP A 88 3.10 10.36 9.79
C ASP A 88 2.16 10.12 8.60
N PHE A 89 0.90 10.61 8.69
CA PHE A 89 -0.04 10.50 7.58
C PHE A 89 0.35 11.39 6.39
N ARG A 90 0.86 12.60 6.67
CA ARG A 90 1.37 13.51 5.63
C ARG A 90 2.59 12.92 4.92
N VAL A 91 3.52 12.32 5.67
CA VAL A 91 4.69 11.62 5.11
C VAL A 91 4.24 10.47 4.23
N LEU A 92 3.27 9.66 4.69
CA LEU A 92 2.70 8.58 3.91
C LEU A 92 2.09 9.07 2.59
N ALA A 93 1.26 10.13 2.65
CA ALA A 93 0.64 10.72 1.47
C ALA A 93 1.69 11.20 0.46
N HIS A 94 2.73 11.90 0.95
CA HIS A 94 3.84 12.36 0.12
C HIS A 94 4.60 11.19 -0.54
N ASP A 95 4.89 10.15 0.22
CA ASP A 95 5.60 8.96 -0.26
C ASP A 95 4.80 8.19 -1.33
N VAL A 96 3.49 8.09 -1.16
CA VAL A 96 2.60 7.47 -2.16
C VAL A 96 2.51 8.35 -3.41
N ALA A 97 2.37 9.67 -3.27
CA ALA A 97 2.33 10.59 -4.41
C ALA A 97 3.64 10.55 -5.22
N MET A 98 4.78 10.52 -4.54
CA MET A 98 6.08 10.35 -5.17
C MET A 98 6.20 9.00 -5.90
N HIS A 99 5.73 7.90 -5.29
CA HIS A 99 5.70 6.59 -5.93
C HIS A 99 4.85 6.60 -7.20
N ILE A 100 3.66 7.22 -7.18
CA ILE A 100 2.79 7.37 -8.35
C ILE A 100 3.51 8.12 -9.48
N ALA A 101 4.24 9.20 -9.15
CA ALA A 101 5.03 9.93 -10.13
C ALA A 101 6.11 9.05 -10.82
N ALA A 102 6.72 8.15 -10.07
CA ALA A 102 7.77 7.26 -10.56
C ALA A 102 7.23 6.04 -11.31
N ALA A 103 6.26 5.34 -10.73
CA ALA A 103 5.77 4.04 -11.20
C ALA A 103 4.59 4.13 -12.17
N ARG A 104 3.88 5.27 -12.21
CA ARG A 104 2.77 5.56 -13.14
C ARG A 104 1.69 4.47 -13.17
N PRO A 105 1.10 4.08 -12.03
CA PRO A 105 0.04 3.10 -12.02
C PRO A 105 -1.16 3.61 -12.82
N ARG A 106 -1.87 2.69 -13.47
CA ARG A 106 -3.09 3.00 -14.25
C ARG A 106 -4.36 2.81 -13.43
N PHE A 107 -4.30 1.93 -12.45
CA PHE A 107 -5.39 1.57 -11.56
C PHE A 107 -4.90 1.61 -10.12
N VAL A 108 -5.81 1.78 -9.17
CA VAL A 108 -5.45 1.69 -7.76
C VAL A 108 -5.46 0.23 -7.32
N ARG A 109 -6.50 -0.52 -7.67
CA ARG A 109 -6.73 -1.90 -7.27
C ARG A 109 -6.88 -2.83 -8.47
N THR A 110 -6.75 -4.11 -8.22
CA THR A 110 -6.88 -5.15 -9.24
C THR A 110 -8.31 -5.32 -9.76
N ASP A 111 -9.32 -5.03 -8.93
CA ASP A 111 -10.73 -5.08 -9.29
C ASP A 111 -11.20 -3.88 -10.15
N GLU A 112 -10.37 -2.86 -10.27
CA GLU A 112 -10.62 -1.71 -11.15
C GLU A 112 -10.16 -1.95 -12.60
N VAL A 113 -9.36 -3.00 -12.83
CA VAL A 113 -8.90 -3.33 -14.20
C VAL A 113 -10.07 -3.86 -15.01
N PRO A 114 -10.39 -3.24 -16.17
CA PRO A 114 -11.50 -3.70 -17.01
C PRO A 114 -11.32 -5.15 -17.45
N GLU A 115 -12.38 -5.96 -17.39
CA GLU A 115 -12.34 -7.38 -17.75
C GLU A 115 -11.88 -7.59 -19.20
N ALA A 116 -12.29 -6.71 -20.11
CA ALA A 116 -11.86 -6.74 -21.50
C ALA A 116 -10.33 -6.59 -21.65
N GLU A 117 -9.68 -5.79 -20.80
CA GLU A 117 -8.23 -5.63 -20.79
C GLU A 117 -7.54 -6.88 -20.21
N LEU A 118 -8.10 -7.45 -19.15
CA LEU A 118 -7.60 -8.71 -18.59
C LEU A 118 -7.72 -9.87 -19.57
N ASP A 119 -8.83 -9.96 -20.29
CA ASP A 119 -9.04 -11.01 -21.30
C ASP A 119 -8.09 -10.85 -22.48
N HIS A 120 -7.86 -9.61 -22.93
CA HIS A 120 -6.86 -9.34 -23.94
C HIS A 120 -5.47 -9.76 -23.49
N GLU A 121 -5.06 -9.37 -22.28
CA GLU A 121 -3.76 -9.74 -21.73
C GLU A 121 -3.61 -11.27 -21.57
N ARG A 122 -4.66 -11.96 -21.09
CA ARG A 122 -4.69 -13.43 -21.03
C ARG A 122 -4.47 -14.07 -22.38
N GLN A 123 -5.12 -13.56 -23.44
CA GLN A 123 -4.95 -14.08 -24.80
C GLN A 123 -3.52 -13.91 -25.29
N VAL A 124 -2.93 -12.72 -25.09
CA VAL A 124 -1.54 -12.42 -25.46
C VAL A 124 -0.58 -13.35 -24.72
N LEU A 125 -0.72 -13.48 -23.41
CA LEU A 125 0.14 -14.32 -22.58
C LEU A 125 0.01 -15.81 -22.92
N THR A 126 -1.21 -16.26 -23.26
CA THR A 126 -1.46 -17.64 -23.70
C THR A 126 -0.79 -17.91 -25.05
N ALA A 127 -0.90 -16.99 -25.99
CA ALA A 127 -0.25 -17.10 -27.28
C ALA A 127 1.28 -17.13 -27.15
N GLN A 128 1.84 -16.28 -26.30
CA GLN A 128 3.28 -16.28 -26.00
C GLN A 128 3.75 -17.62 -25.41
N ALA A 129 3.02 -18.14 -24.40
CA ALA A 129 3.38 -19.41 -23.77
C ALA A 129 3.32 -20.59 -24.74
N ARG A 130 2.36 -20.60 -25.67
CA ARG A 130 2.27 -21.62 -26.75
C ARG A 130 3.42 -21.49 -27.74
N ASN A 131 3.76 -20.28 -28.14
CA ASN A 131 4.89 -20.03 -29.06
C ASN A 131 6.24 -20.40 -28.43
N GLU A 132 6.36 -20.32 -27.10
CA GLU A 132 7.54 -20.83 -26.36
C GLU A 132 7.58 -22.37 -26.28
N GLY A 133 6.65 -23.08 -26.90
CA GLY A 133 6.60 -24.55 -26.92
C GLY A 133 6.25 -25.19 -25.58
N LYS A 134 5.56 -24.46 -24.69
CA LYS A 134 5.21 -24.97 -23.37
C LYS A 134 4.05 -25.97 -23.45
N PRO A 135 4.08 -27.08 -22.67
CA PRO A 135 2.98 -28.02 -22.59
C PRO A 135 1.69 -27.35 -22.13
N ALA A 136 0.55 -27.71 -22.74
CA ALA A 136 -0.76 -27.12 -22.42
C ALA A 136 -1.10 -27.16 -20.92
N ALA A 137 -0.72 -28.24 -20.22
CA ALA A 137 -0.94 -28.37 -18.78
C ALA A 137 -0.21 -27.34 -17.91
N ILE A 138 0.80 -26.65 -18.45
CA ILE A 138 1.61 -25.66 -17.74
C ILE A 138 1.20 -24.25 -18.15
N VAL A 139 0.61 -24.07 -19.32
CA VAL A 139 0.26 -22.74 -19.89
C VAL A 139 -0.60 -21.95 -18.92
N ASP A 140 -1.65 -22.53 -18.34
CA ASP A 140 -2.57 -21.82 -17.44
C ASP A 140 -1.84 -21.28 -16.21
N LYS A 141 -0.98 -22.07 -15.57
CA LYS A 141 -0.18 -21.61 -14.43
C LYS A 141 0.81 -20.50 -14.80
N MET A 142 1.37 -20.58 -16.00
CA MET A 142 2.28 -19.53 -16.50
C MET A 142 1.51 -18.23 -16.76
N VAL A 143 0.33 -18.31 -17.36
CA VAL A 143 -0.53 -17.15 -17.62
C VAL A 143 -0.93 -16.48 -16.29
N GLU A 144 -1.37 -17.24 -15.29
CA GLU A 144 -1.68 -16.69 -13.98
C GLU A 144 -0.46 -16.02 -13.31
N GLY A 145 0.71 -16.65 -13.42
CA GLY A 145 1.95 -16.07 -12.91
C GLY A 145 2.35 -14.77 -13.60
N ARG A 146 2.13 -14.67 -14.91
CA ARG A 146 2.40 -13.48 -15.72
C ARG A 146 1.34 -12.39 -15.47
N LEU A 147 0.08 -12.76 -15.27
CA LEU A 147 -0.99 -11.81 -14.86
C LEU A 147 -0.68 -11.15 -13.52
N LYS A 148 -0.08 -11.87 -12.56
CA LYS A 148 0.37 -11.24 -11.32
C LYS A 148 1.41 -10.15 -11.56
N LYS A 149 2.32 -10.36 -12.51
CA LYS A 149 3.29 -9.33 -12.92
C LYS A 149 2.61 -8.15 -13.58
N PHE A 150 1.64 -8.40 -14.46
CA PHE A 150 0.83 -7.36 -15.07
C PHE A 150 0.15 -6.48 -13.99
N TYR A 151 -0.48 -7.09 -12.97
CA TYR A 151 -1.04 -6.32 -11.86
C TYR A 151 0.02 -5.51 -11.10
N GLN A 152 1.22 -6.04 -10.91
CA GLN A 152 2.32 -5.31 -10.27
C GLN A 152 2.82 -4.13 -11.12
N GLU A 153 2.59 -4.14 -12.41
CA GLU A 153 2.94 -3.03 -13.31
C GLU A 153 1.86 -1.95 -13.34
N VAL A 154 0.57 -2.35 -13.36
CA VAL A 154 -0.52 -1.41 -13.61
C VAL A 154 -1.31 -0.99 -12.37
N CYS A 155 -1.29 -1.77 -11.27
CA CYS A 155 -2.09 -1.52 -10.08
C CYS A 155 -1.24 -1.00 -8.92
N LEU A 156 -1.52 0.22 -8.46
CA LEU A 156 -0.80 0.93 -7.39
C LEU A 156 -0.54 0.04 -6.17
N LEU A 157 -1.58 -0.59 -5.64
CA LEU A 157 -1.48 -1.38 -4.40
C LEU A 157 -0.60 -2.63 -4.56
N GLN A 158 -0.42 -3.12 -5.78
CA GLN A 158 0.41 -4.30 -6.08
C GLN A 158 1.86 -3.93 -6.40
N GLN A 159 2.14 -2.65 -6.67
CA GLN A 159 3.48 -2.19 -7.02
C GLN A 159 4.42 -2.25 -5.83
N PRO A 160 5.69 -2.71 -6.03
CA PRO A 160 6.73 -2.57 -5.03
C PRO A 160 7.05 -1.10 -4.78
N PHE A 161 7.16 -0.70 -3.51
CA PHE A 161 7.38 0.69 -3.14
C PHE A 161 8.76 1.19 -3.59
N VAL A 162 8.84 2.33 -4.26
CA VAL A 162 10.10 2.84 -4.86
C VAL A 162 11.22 3.11 -3.86
N LYS A 163 10.92 3.42 -2.59
CA LYS A 163 11.93 3.60 -1.53
C LYS A 163 12.32 2.29 -0.85
N ASN A 164 11.45 1.28 -0.90
CA ASN A 164 11.68 -0.03 -0.31
C ASN A 164 10.98 -1.11 -1.14
N PRO A 165 11.66 -1.69 -2.15
CA PRO A 165 11.07 -2.68 -3.04
C PRO A 165 10.66 -4.01 -2.39
N ASP A 166 11.04 -4.25 -1.13
CA ASP A 166 10.69 -5.46 -0.39
C ASP A 166 9.23 -5.47 0.07
N ILE A 167 8.57 -4.31 0.04
CA ILE A 167 7.16 -4.17 0.41
C ILE A 167 6.35 -3.56 -0.73
N THR A 168 5.09 -3.96 -0.84
CA THR A 168 4.15 -3.31 -1.77
C THR A 168 3.54 -2.05 -1.15
N ILE A 169 2.92 -1.21 -1.98
CA ILE A 169 2.15 -0.06 -1.48
C ILE A 169 1.03 -0.51 -0.54
N ASP A 170 0.33 -1.61 -0.83
CA ASP A 170 -0.67 -2.19 0.07
C ASP A 170 -0.10 -2.54 1.45
N GLN A 171 1.10 -3.14 1.48
CA GLN A 171 1.79 -3.45 2.74
C GLN A 171 2.22 -2.18 3.47
N LEU A 172 2.75 -1.18 2.76
CA LEU A 172 3.11 0.12 3.32
C LEU A 172 1.90 0.77 4.00
N LEU A 173 0.75 0.81 3.33
CA LEU A 173 -0.50 1.34 3.89
C LEU A 173 -0.91 0.58 5.16
N LYS A 174 -0.90 -0.75 5.13
CA LYS A 174 -1.25 -1.59 6.29
C LYS A 174 -0.31 -1.39 7.47
N GLU A 175 0.98 -1.22 7.22
CA GLU A 175 1.97 -0.92 8.27
C GLU A 175 1.71 0.45 8.91
N HIS A 176 1.39 1.47 8.12
CA HIS A 176 1.04 2.79 8.64
C HIS A 176 -0.27 2.77 9.46
N ILE A 177 -1.31 2.07 8.97
CA ILE A 177 -2.56 1.86 9.71
C ILE A 177 -2.29 1.18 11.07
N ALA A 178 -1.41 0.18 11.09
CA ALA A 178 -1.04 -0.53 12.30
C ALA A 178 -0.29 0.37 13.31
N ARG A 179 0.58 1.27 12.82
CA ARG A 179 1.37 2.19 13.66
C ARG A 179 0.56 3.30 14.28
N LEU A 180 -0.42 3.85 13.56
CA LEU A 180 -1.26 4.95 14.02
C LEU A 180 -2.19 4.57 15.19
N GLY A 181 -2.24 3.28 15.60
CA GLY A 181 -2.84 2.78 16.83
C GLY A 181 -4.36 2.54 16.77
N PRO A 182 -4.96 2.04 17.88
CA PRO A 182 -6.37 1.62 17.90
C PRO A 182 -7.39 2.78 17.80
N GLN A 183 -6.95 4.02 17.98
CA GLN A 183 -7.78 5.21 17.75
C GLN A 183 -7.73 5.71 16.32
N CYS A 184 -6.79 5.20 15.53
CA CYS A 184 -6.67 5.47 14.12
C CYS A 184 -7.36 4.34 13.36
N HIS A 185 -8.64 4.45 13.20
CA HIS A 185 -9.40 3.60 12.31
C HIS A 185 -9.20 4.09 10.87
N ALA A 186 -8.00 3.92 10.33
CA ALA A 186 -7.70 4.33 8.98
C ALA A 186 -8.12 3.25 7.99
N GLY A 187 -9.21 3.49 7.30
CA GLY A 187 -9.43 2.91 6.00
C GLY A 187 -8.74 3.81 4.99
N ILE A 188 -7.49 3.54 4.62
CA ILE A 188 -6.87 4.22 3.50
C ILE A 188 -7.43 3.59 2.24
N ALA A 189 -8.40 4.23 1.63
CA ALA A 189 -8.82 3.94 0.27
C ALA A 189 -8.28 5.09 -0.59
N PRO A 190 -7.24 4.87 -1.41
CA PRO A 190 -6.96 5.80 -2.48
C PRO A 190 -8.19 5.81 -3.38
N LYS A 191 -8.94 6.92 -3.36
CA LYS A 191 -9.95 7.15 -4.39
C LYS A 191 -9.20 7.66 -5.60
N PRO A 192 -9.38 7.06 -6.78
CA PRO A 192 -9.06 7.75 -8.01
C PRO A 192 -9.84 9.06 -7.99
N LEU A 193 -9.24 10.12 -8.51
CA LEU A 193 -9.84 11.44 -8.64
C LEU A 193 -11.04 11.38 -9.62
N GLU A 194 -12.16 10.81 -9.20
CA GLU A 194 -13.35 10.67 -10.02
C GLU A 194 -14.00 12.01 -10.37
N HIS A 195 -13.63 13.09 -9.66
CA HIS A 195 -14.15 14.44 -9.92
C HIS A 195 -13.16 15.38 -10.60
N TRP A 196 -11.91 14.99 -10.72
CA TRP A 196 -10.99 15.66 -11.60
C TRP A 196 -10.85 14.76 -12.81
N GLN A 197 -11.64 15.00 -13.85
CA GLN A 197 -11.32 14.50 -15.18
C GLN A 197 -9.94 15.05 -15.56
N VAL A 198 -8.91 14.45 -15.00
CA VAL A 198 -7.67 14.33 -15.71
C VAL A 198 -8.02 13.29 -16.77
N ASP A 199 -8.58 13.78 -17.88
CA ASP A 199 -8.48 13.10 -19.16
C ASP A 199 -7.16 12.37 -19.13
N GLY A 200 -7.10 11.04 -19.27
CA GLY A 200 -5.90 10.19 -19.16
C GLY A 200 -4.73 10.55 -20.08
N ARG A 201 -4.59 11.80 -20.32
CA ARG A 201 -3.50 12.49 -20.99
C ARG A 201 -2.66 13.16 -19.91
N TYR A 202 -1.64 12.44 -19.45
CA TYR A 202 -0.46 13.11 -18.94
C TYR A 202 -0.07 14.15 -20.00
N ARG A 203 -0.47 15.41 -19.84
CA ARG A 203 0.07 16.46 -20.71
C ARG A 203 1.53 16.59 -20.31
N GLN A 204 2.40 16.01 -21.12
CA GLN A 204 3.76 16.51 -21.20
C GLN A 204 3.63 17.96 -21.69
N TRP A 205 3.85 18.88 -20.78
CA TRP A 205 4.11 20.26 -21.16
C TRP A 205 5.51 20.26 -21.77
N SER A 206 5.57 20.34 -23.07
CA SER A 206 6.79 20.64 -23.82
C SER A 206 7.15 22.11 -23.69
#